data_97f9addabb5418e85881864c337597cc
#
_entry.id   97f9addabb5418e85881864c337597cc
#
_cell.length_a   1.000
_cell.length_b   1.000
_cell.length_c   1.000
_cell.angle_alpha   90.00
_cell.angle_beta   90.00
_cell.angle_gamma   90.00
#
_symmetry.space_group_name_H-M   'P 1'
#
loop_
_entity.id
_entity.type
_entity.pdbx_description
1 polymer ?
#
loop_
_entity_poly.entity_id
_entity_poly.type
_entity_poly.pdbx_seq_one_letter_code
_entity_poly.pdbx_strand_id
1 'polypeptide(L)'
;MKIISMHKVDAAMEAGKLPSQELIQGMGQLMGEMRRASAFADGDGLRQSHTRARVRVKGAGRETTVERGPYAGDNELVAGLTRIRVKDVEEGIAWARRQAEATGAEVEVGPITEGWDLGLMAKPADAPLRCLLLQKAEPAREAERASSSPALAAVTADMQRAGVLLSPPQGLRPSREGKRISVAVGKPVFRDGPFAESKELIAGFIVLDVPGMPGAIEWALRFANVIGDVEMELRPLDAAP
;
A
#
# COMPACT_ATOMS: atom_id res chain seq x y z
N MET A 1 -3.58 -1.04 18.85
CA MET A 1 -4.25 -1.53 17.62
C MET A 1 -3.44 -1.14 16.41
N LYS A 2 -3.47 -1.96 15.35
CA LYS A 2 -2.73 -1.62 14.12
C LYS A 2 -3.56 -0.74 13.20
N ILE A 3 -2.99 0.38 12.79
CA ILE A 3 -3.57 1.34 11.85
C ILE A 3 -2.55 1.55 10.72
N ILE A 4 -2.99 1.37 9.49
CA ILE A 4 -2.18 1.70 8.31
C ILE A 4 -2.39 3.16 7.94
N SER A 5 -1.30 3.86 7.69
CA SER A 5 -1.27 5.19 7.09
C SER A 5 -0.71 5.06 5.68
N MET A 6 -1.53 5.30 4.67
CA MET A 6 -1.17 5.26 3.26
C MET A 6 -1.05 6.69 2.74
N HIS A 7 0.11 7.07 2.23
CA HIS A 7 0.33 8.39 1.63
C HIS A 7 0.27 8.33 0.11
N LYS A 8 -0.20 9.43 -0.47
CA LYS A 8 -0.40 9.54 -1.91
C LYS A 8 0.88 9.97 -2.63
N VAL A 9 0.96 9.62 -3.91
CA VAL A 9 2.06 10.01 -4.80
C VAL A 9 1.99 11.50 -5.08
N ASP A 10 3.13 12.19 -5.01
CA ASP A 10 3.30 13.52 -5.59
C ASP A 10 3.90 13.44 -7.00
N ALA A 11 3.77 14.53 -7.77
CA ALA A 11 4.24 14.60 -9.15
C ALA A 11 5.77 14.44 -9.28
N ALA A 12 6.54 14.86 -8.29
CA ALA A 12 8.00 14.74 -8.32
C ALA A 12 8.44 13.27 -8.11
N MET A 13 7.79 12.58 -7.16
CA MET A 13 8.03 11.14 -6.94
C MET A 13 7.64 10.33 -8.19
N GLU A 14 6.50 10.63 -8.80
CA GLU A 14 6.06 9.92 -10.01
C GLU A 14 7.00 10.17 -11.20
N ALA A 15 7.57 11.36 -11.30
CA ALA A 15 8.61 11.69 -12.29
C ALA A 15 9.98 11.07 -11.99
N GLY A 16 10.13 10.29 -10.91
CA GLY A 16 11.38 9.62 -10.53
C GLY A 16 12.41 10.53 -9.88
N LYS A 17 12.00 11.71 -9.38
CA LYS A 17 12.91 12.58 -8.65
C LYS A 17 13.32 11.93 -7.35
N LEU A 18 14.62 11.80 -7.13
CA LEU A 18 15.15 11.28 -5.87
C LEU A 18 14.83 12.24 -4.71
N PRO A 19 14.54 11.69 -3.51
CA PRO A 19 14.34 12.51 -2.32
C PRO A 19 15.61 13.30 -1.97
N SER A 20 15.44 14.50 -1.43
CA SER A 20 16.56 15.29 -0.93
C SER A 20 17.21 14.61 0.28
N GLN A 21 18.47 14.97 0.57
CA GLN A 21 19.15 14.47 1.77
C GLN A 21 18.42 14.87 3.05
N GLU A 22 17.82 16.05 3.09
CA GLU A 22 17.01 16.53 4.23
C GLU A 22 15.79 15.64 4.44
N LEU A 23 15.08 15.27 3.36
CA LEU A 23 13.94 14.36 3.43
C LEU A 23 14.37 12.98 3.93
N ILE A 24 15.48 12.43 3.42
CA ILE A 24 16.01 11.13 3.85
C ILE A 24 16.38 11.18 5.34
N GLN A 25 17.06 12.23 5.79
CA GLN A 25 17.44 12.39 7.20
C GLN A 25 16.23 12.57 8.09
N GLY A 26 15.27 13.43 7.70
CA GLY A 26 14.04 13.66 8.45
C GLY A 26 13.19 12.39 8.59
N MET A 27 13.06 11.62 7.52
CA MET A 27 12.38 10.32 7.55
C MET A 27 13.13 9.32 8.45
N GLY A 28 14.47 9.28 8.38
CA GLY A 28 15.27 8.42 9.24
C GLY A 28 15.09 8.75 10.73
N GLN A 29 15.04 10.04 11.07
CA GLN A 29 14.78 10.50 12.44
C GLN A 29 13.37 10.11 12.90
N LEU A 30 12.34 10.40 12.09
CA LEU A 30 10.96 10.06 12.40
C LEU A 30 10.76 8.55 12.61
N MET A 31 11.33 7.71 11.72
CA MET A 31 11.29 6.26 11.86
C MET A 31 12.00 5.78 13.14
N GLY A 32 13.12 6.44 13.50
CA GLY A 32 13.81 6.19 14.76
C GLY A 32 12.95 6.52 15.99
N GLU A 33 12.21 7.63 15.94
CA GLU A 33 11.29 8.03 17.00
C GLU A 33 10.09 7.08 17.12
N MET A 34 9.49 6.70 16.00
CA MET A 34 8.41 5.70 15.98
C MET A 34 8.84 4.36 16.58
N ARG A 35 10.07 3.90 16.27
CA ARG A 35 10.61 2.65 16.86
C ARG A 35 10.85 2.78 18.35
N ARG A 36 11.42 3.89 18.83
CA ARG A 36 11.60 4.12 20.27
C ARG A 36 10.28 4.20 21.03
N ALA A 37 9.24 4.71 20.38
CA ALA A 37 7.88 4.75 20.95
C ALA A 37 7.11 3.42 20.78
N SER A 38 7.72 2.40 20.16
CA SER A 38 7.07 1.13 19.78
C SER A 38 5.84 1.35 18.89
N ALA A 39 5.77 2.48 18.20
CA ALA A 39 4.65 2.84 17.32
C ALA A 39 4.84 2.35 15.88
N PHE A 40 6.06 2.03 15.45
CA PHE A 40 6.33 1.49 14.11
C PHE A 40 6.20 -0.02 14.13
N ALA A 41 5.23 -0.55 13.39
CA ALA A 41 5.08 -1.98 13.21
C ALA A 41 5.65 -2.44 11.86
N ASP A 42 5.44 -1.67 10.78
CA ASP A 42 5.80 -2.05 9.43
C ASP A 42 5.67 -0.87 8.44
N GLY A 43 6.21 -1.00 7.21
CA GLY A 43 6.02 0.00 6.17
C GLY A 43 6.91 -0.24 4.94
N ASP A 44 6.40 0.15 3.77
CA ASP A 44 7.14 0.13 2.50
C ASP A 44 6.74 1.32 1.62
N GLY A 45 7.68 1.76 0.79
CA GLY A 45 7.41 2.64 -0.35
C GLY A 45 7.14 1.84 -1.61
N LEU A 46 6.43 2.41 -2.56
CA LEU A 46 6.19 1.85 -3.88
C LEU A 46 6.95 2.65 -4.94
N ARG A 47 7.51 1.96 -5.93
CA ARG A 47 8.11 2.60 -7.11
C ARG A 47 7.02 3.27 -7.95
N GLN A 48 7.42 4.11 -8.92
CA GLN A 48 6.56 4.85 -9.83
C GLN A 48 5.57 3.96 -10.58
N SER A 49 4.45 4.52 -11.02
CA SER A 49 3.36 3.76 -11.64
C SER A 49 3.77 3.07 -12.95
N HIS A 50 4.74 3.60 -13.72
CA HIS A 50 5.24 2.97 -14.93
C HIS A 50 5.89 1.58 -14.69
N THR A 51 6.27 1.28 -13.44
CA THR A 51 6.82 -0.04 -13.04
C THR A 51 5.75 -0.99 -12.53
N ARG A 52 4.49 -0.54 -12.41
CA ARG A 52 3.38 -1.29 -11.81
C ARG A 52 2.46 -1.88 -12.87
N ALA A 53 1.60 -2.80 -12.47
CA ALA A 53 0.52 -3.30 -13.31
C ALA A 53 -0.75 -3.52 -12.48
N ARG A 54 -1.91 -3.41 -13.15
CA ARG A 54 -3.23 -3.69 -12.59
C ARG A 54 -3.84 -4.90 -13.27
N VAL A 55 -4.37 -5.80 -12.50
CA VAL A 55 -5.10 -6.96 -12.97
C VAL A 55 -6.56 -6.80 -12.61
N ARG A 56 -7.43 -6.72 -13.61
CA ARG A 56 -8.89 -6.62 -13.46
C ARG A 56 -9.56 -7.89 -13.93
N VAL A 57 -10.62 -8.30 -13.22
CA VAL A 57 -11.48 -9.41 -13.60
C VAL A 57 -12.72 -8.86 -14.28
N LYS A 58 -13.04 -9.35 -15.48
CA LYS A 58 -14.22 -8.95 -16.24
C LYS A 58 -15.21 -10.12 -16.35
N GLY A 59 -16.47 -9.80 -16.04
CA GLY A 59 -17.63 -10.70 -16.26
C GLY A 59 -17.63 -11.98 -15.42
N ALA A 60 -18.67 -12.77 -15.60
CA ALA A 60 -18.86 -14.04 -14.89
C ALA A 60 -17.90 -15.16 -15.34
N GLY A 61 -17.27 -15.00 -16.52
CA GLY A 61 -16.28 -15.94 -17.07
C GLY A 61 -14.85 -15.77 -16.53
N ARG A 62 -14.63 -14.80 -15.64
CA ARG A 62 -13.34 -14.51 -15.02
C ARG A 62 -12.21 -14.22 -16.02
N GLU A 63 -12.54 -13.59 -17.15
CA GLU A 63 -11.52 -13.06 -18.04
C GLU A 63 -10.73 -11.96 -17.31
N THR A 64 -9.41 -12.08 -17.30
CA THR A 64 -8.53 -11.09 -16.67
C THR A 64 -7.87 -10.21 -17.71
N THR A 65 -7.82 -8.91 -17.46
CA THR A 65 -7.06 -7.94 -18.24
C THR A 65 -5.91 -7.41 -17.40
N VAL A 66 -4.78 -7.14 -18.05
CA VAL A 66 -3.59 -6.53 -17.42
C VAL A 66 -3.36 -5.17 -18.06
N GLU A 67 -3.39 -4.13 -17.25
CA GLU A 67 -3.01 -2.77 -17.63
C GLU A 67 -1.64 -2.47 -17.00
N ARG A 68 -0.66 -2.10 -17.83
CA ARG A 68 0.66 -1.67 -17.34
C ARG A 68 0.71 -0.17 -17.24
N GLY A 69 1.42 0.31 -16.22
CA GLY A 69 1.65 1.75 -16.07
C GLY A 69 2.53 2.35 -17.19
N PRO A 70 2.65 3.69 -17.24
CA PRO A 70 2.07 4.60 -16.27
C PRO A 70 0.56 4.77 -16.43
N TYR A 71 -0.15 4.95 -15.34
CA TYR A 71 -1.59 5.23 -15.33
C TYR A 71 -1.93 6.30 -14.30
N ALA A 72 -2.99 7.05 -14.57
CA ALA A 72 -3.61 7.93 -13.58
C ALA A 72 -4.38 7.09 -12.54
N GLY A 73 -4.56 7.63 -11.35
CA GLY A 73 -5.43 7.03 -10.35
C GLY A 73 -6.88 6.97 -10.84
N ASP A 74 -7.54 5.84 -10.57
CA ASP A 74 -8.94 5.60 -10.90
C ASP A 74 -9.69 5.16 -9.64
N ASN A 75 -9.58 3.89 -9.25
CA ASN A 75 -10.05 3.40 -7.97
C ASN A 75 -8.86 3.03 -7.08
N GLU A 76 -8.47 3.94 -6.22
CA GLU A 76 -7.33 3.76 -5.33
C GLU A 76 -7.73 3.40 -3.88
N LEU A 77 -9.00 3.08 -3.66
CA LEU A 77 -9.45 2.59 -2.36
C LEU A 77 -8.93 1.16 -2.13
N VAL A 78 -8.17 0.97 -1.07
CA VAL A 78 -7.54 -0.33 -0.76
C VAL A 78 -8.40 -1.13 0.22
N ALA A 79 -8.57 -2.41 -0.07
CA ALA A 79 -9.23 -3.40 0.82
C ALA A 79 -8.22 -4.32 1.52
N GLY A 80 -7.06 -4.52 0.94
CA GLY A 80 -6.04 -5.39 1.51
C GLY A 80 -4.70 -5.27 0.80
N LEU A 81 -3.67 -5.77 1.44
CA LEU A 81 -2.31 -5.81 0.90
C LEU A 81 -1.62 -7.13 1.19
N THR A 82 -0.77 -7.56 0.27
CA THR A 82 0.03 -8.78 0.39
C THR A 82 1.43 -8.49 -0.13
N ARG A 83 2.46 -8.86 0.62
CA ARG A 83 3.85 -8.75 0.17
C ARG A 83 4.33 -10.06 -0.39
N ILE A 84 4.95 -10.00 -1.56
CA ILE A 84 5.55 -11.16 -2.22
C ILE A 84 6.99 -10.87 -2.64
N ARG A 85 7.77 -11.95 -2.77
CA ARG A 85 9.10 -11.94 -3.36
C ARG A 85 9.06 -12.79 -4.62
N VAL A 86 9.40 -12.19 -5.74
CA VAL A 86 9.31 -12.81 -7.07
C VAL A 86 10.61 -12.57 -7.85
N LYS A 87 10.81 -13.32 -8.91
CA LYS A 87 11.98 -13.14 -9.79
C LYS A 87 11.87 -11.88 -10.64
N ASP A 88 10.65 -11.55 -11.10
CA ASP A 88 10.37 -10.43 -12.00
C ASP A 88 8.91 -9.97 -11.84
N VAL A 89 8.55 -8.89 -12.52
CA VAL A 89 7.19 -8.30 -12.49
C VAL A 89 6.16 -9.25 -13.11
N GLU A 90 6.54 -10.08 -14.10
CA GLU A 90 5.62 -11.02 -14.75
C GLU A 90 5.14 -12.09 -13.76
N GLU A 91 6.03 -12.60 -12.94
CA GLU A 91 5.65 -13.51 -11.86
C GLU A 91 4.74 -12.82 -10.84
N GLY A 92 5.02 -11.53 -10.51
CA GLY A 92 4.15 -10.72 -9.67
C GLY A 92 2.75 -10.56 -10.26
N ILE A 93 2.65 -10.30 -11.56
CA ILE A 93 1.38 -10.22 -12.30
C ILE A 93 0.64 -11.56 -12.29
N ALA A 94 1.35 -12.68 -12.42
CA ALA A 94 0.74 -14.01 -12.36
C ALA A 94 0.09 -14.27 -10.99
N TRP A 95 0.74 -13.90 -9.91
CA TRP A 95 0.17 -13.99 -8.56
C TRP A 95 -0.98 -13.01 -8.33
N ALA A 96 -0.85 -11.77 -8.82
CA ALA A 96 -1.94 -10.78 -8.78
C ALA A 96 -3.19 -11.27 -9.53
N ARG A 97 -3.01 -11.95 -10.66
CA ARG A 97 -4.12 -12.56 -11.44
C ARG A 97 -4.85 -13.61 -10.62
N ARG A 98 -4.13 -14.53 -10.00
CA ARG A 98 -4.73 -15.56 -9.14
C ARG A 98 -5.49 -14.95 -7.96
N GLN A 99 -4.95 -13.89 -7.36
CA GLN A 99 -5.63 -13.18 -6.28
C GLN A 99 -6.88 -12.44 -6.79
N ALA A 100 -6.81 -11.77 -7.94
CA ALA A 100 -7.94 -11.09 -8.55
C ALA A 100 -9.07 -12.08 -8.92
N GLU A 101 -8.73 -13.24 -9.49
CA GLU A 101 -9.69 -14.31 -9.80
C GLU A 101 -10.36 -14.87 -8.54
N ALA A 102 -9.59 -15.03 -7.46
CA ALA A 102 -10.10 -15.56 -6.19
C ALA A 102 -11.03 -14.57 -5.46
N THR A 103 -10.78 -13.27 -5.61
CA THR A 103 -11.53 -12.23 -4.89
C THR A 103 -12.59 -11.54 -5.73
N GLY A 104 -12.49 -11.61 -7.08
CA GLY A 104 -13.28 -10.82 -8.01
C GLY A 104 -12.94 -9.31 -7.98
N ALA A 105 -11.90 -8.91 -7.27
CA ALA A 105 -11.46 -7.53 -7.11
C ALA A 105 -10.26 -7.22 -8.02
N GLU A 106 -10.10 -5.95 -8.38
CA GLU A 106 -8.86 -5.48 -9.01
C GLU A 106 -7.68 -5.64 -8.04
N VAL A 107 -6.53 -6.09 -8.55
CA VAL A 107 -5.29 -6.18 -7.80
C VAL A 107 -4.19 -5.43 -8.55
N GLU A 108 -3.62 -4.42 -7.91
CA GLU A 108 -2.43 -3.73 -8.38
C GLU A 108 -1.19 -4.44 -7.84
N VAL A 109 -0.22 -4.72 -8.71
CA VAL A 109 1.10 -5.19 -8.33
C VAL A 109 2.13 -4.09 -8.56
N GLY A 110 2.82 -3.69 -7.50
CA GLY A 110 3.83 -2.65 -7.54
C GLY A 110 5.14 -3.09 -6.88
N PRO A 111 6.29 -2.92 -7.58
CA PRO A 111 7.58 -3.11 -6.95
C PRO A 111 7.76 -2.20 -5.74
N ILE A 112 8.35 -2.76 -4.68
CA ILE A 112 8.68 -2.03 -3.46
C ILE A 112 9.95 -1.21 -3.70
N THR A 113 9.97 0.02 -3.18
CA THR A 113 11.14 0.89 -3.21
C THR A 113 12.19 0.37 -2.23
N GLU A 114 13.39 0.17 -2.71
CA GLU A 114 14.52 -0.34 -1.95
C GLU A 114 15.56 0.77 -1.70
N GLY A 115 16.48 0.52 -0.78
CA GLY A 115 17.54 1.50 -0.49
C GLY A 115 18.41 1.87 -1.70
N TRP A 116 18.60 0.95 -2.64
CA TRP A 116 19.32 1.22 -3.89
C TRP A 116 18.52 2.08 -4.88
N ASP A 117 17.19 2.04 -4.84
CA ASP A 117 16.34 2.93 -5.65
C ASP A 117 16.43 4.38 -5.17
N LEU A 118 16.79 4.57 -3.91
CA LEU A 118 17.00 5.88 -3.27
C LEU A 118 18.47 6.33 -3.29
N GLY A 119 19.36 5.54 -3.89
CA GLY A 119 20.80 5.83 -3.93
C GLY A 119 21.53 5.64 -2.58
N LEU A 120 20.90 4.97 -1.61
CA LEU A 120 21.47 4.78 -0.27
C LEU A 120 22.48 3.63 -0.19
N MET A 121 22.45 2.72 -1.15
CA MET A 121 23.33 1.56 -1.22
C MET A 121 23.41 1.02 -2.65
N ALA A 122 24.42 0.22 -2.96
CA ALA A 122 24.49 -0.49 -4.23
C ALA A 122 23.44 -1.62 -4.28
N LYS A 123 22.85 -1.85 -5.47
CA LYS A 123 21.95 -2.97 -5.68
C LYS A 123 22.73 -4.29 -5.64
N PRO A 124 22.37 -5.27 -4.78
CA PRO A 124 22.96 -6.60 -4.82
C PRO A 124 22.66 -7.30 -6.17
N ALA A 125 23.64 -8.10 -6.67
CA ALA A 125 23.53 -8.76 -7.98
C ALA A 125 22.29 -9.67 -8.09
N ASP A 126 21.98 -10.36 -7.02
CA ASP A 126 20.89 -11.36 -6.92
C ASP A 126 19.72 -10.86 -6.09
N ALA A 127 19.57 -9.51 -5.98
CA ALA A 127 18.48 -8.95 -5.21
C ALA A 127 17.12 -9.38 -5.79
N PRO A 128 16.31 -10.14 -5.03
CA PRO A 128 14.99 -10.53 -5.50
C PRO A 128 14.09 -9.30 -5.60
N LEU A 129 13.12 -9.36 -6.49
CA LEU A 129 12.11 -8.31 -6.60
C LEU A 129 11.08 -8.50 -5.49
N ARG A 130 10.93 -7.51 -4.60
CA ARG A 130 9.82 -7.45 -3.66
C ARG A 130 8.68 -6.64 -4.27
N CYS A 131 7.48 -7.18 -4.22
CA CYS A 131 6.27 -6.51 -4.70
C CYS A 131 5.20 -6.45 -3.62
N LEU A 132 4.42 -5.39 -3.69
CA LEU A 132 3.18 -5.25 -2.95
C LEU A 132 2.01 -5.53 -3.90
N LEU A 133 1.11 -6.41 -3.50
CA LEU A 133 -0.19 -6.62 -4.12
C LEU A 133 -1.21 -5.78 -3.34
N LEU A 134 -1.79 -4.78 -3.98
CA LEU A 134 -2.85 -3.95 -3.43
C LEU A 134 -4.19 -4.42 -3.98
N GLN A 135 -4.99 -5.07 -3.15
CA GLN A 135 -6.37 -5.40 -3.50
C GLN A 135 -7.21 -4.15 -3.40
N LYS A 136 -7.89 -3.78 -4.48
CA LYS A 136 -8.77 -2.60 -4.50
C LYS A 136 -10.15 -2.95 -3.92
N ALA A 137 -10.79 -1.96 -3.30
CA ALA A 137 -12.16 -2.06 -2.84
C ALA A 137 -13.11 -1.37 -3.82
N GLU A 138 -14.28 -1.95 -4.06
CA GLU A 138 -15.38 -1.23 -4.67
C GLU A 138 -16.17 -0.54 -3.55
N PRO A 139 -16.33 0.80 -3.56
CA PRO A 139 -17.00 1.52 -2.48
C PRO A 139 -18.40 0.99 -2.17
N ALA A 140 -19.15 0.60 -3.20
CA ALA A 140 -20.50 0.02 -3.06
C ALA A 140 -20.49 -1.35 -2.37
N ARG A 141 -19.40 -2.09 -2.41
CA ARG A 141 -19.25 -3.46 -1.89
C ARG A 141 -18.26 -3.55 -0.73
N GLU A 142 -17.79 -2.43 -0.25
CA GLU A 142 -16.76 -2.40 0.81
C GLU A 142 -17.22 -3.12 2.10
N ALA A 143 -18.53 -3.16 2.35
CA ALA A 143 -19.10 -3.90 3.48
C ALA A 143 -19.15 -5.43 3.26
N GLU A 144 -19.08 -5.90 2.01
CA GLU A 144 -19.19 -7.31 1.62
C GLU A 144 -17.82 -8.01 1.57
N ARG A 145 -17.02 -7.88 2.55
CA ARG A 145 -15.58 -8.19 2.52
C ARG A 145 -15.23 -9.62 2.08
N ALA A 146 -14.45 -9.72 1.02
CA ALA A 146 -13.85 -10.96 0.54
C ALA A 146 -12.53 -11.36 1.25
N SER A 147 -12.14 -10.66 2.31
CA SER A 147 -10.86 -10.87 3.01
C SER A 147 -10.71 -12.25 3.69
N SER A 148 -11.79 -13.01 3.77
CA SER A 148 -11.80 -14.34 4.38
C SER A 148 -12.34 -15.42 3.43
N SER A 149 -12.33 -15.20 2.11
CA SER A 149 -12.85 -16.22 1.18
C SER A 149 -11.94 -17.45 1.15
N PRO A 150 -12.49 -18.68 1.10
CA PRO A 150 -11.70 -19.91 0.95
C PRO A 150 -10.78 -19.88 -0.28
N ALA A 151 -11.21 -19.23 -1.36
CA ALA A 151 -10.42 -19.09 -2.58
C ALA A 151 -9.17 -18.23 -2.36
N LEU A 152 -9.28 -17.10 -1.63
CA LEU A 152 -8.13 -16.28 -1.26
C LEU A 152 -7.18 -17.03 -0.32
N ALA A 153 -7.72 -17.77 0.65
CA ALA A 153 -6.92 -18.60 1.54
C ALA A 153 -6.12 -19.66 0.78
N ALA A 154 -6.71 -20.29 -0.25
CA ALA A 154 -6.01 -21.24 -1.12
C ALA A 154 -4.86 -20.59 -1.90
N VAL A 155 -5.08 -19.39 -2.48
CA VAL A 155 -4.02 -18.65 -3.18
C VAL A 155 -2.89 -18.27 -2.21
N THR A 156 -3.23 -17.85 -0.99
CA THR A 156 -2.24 -17.51 0.05
C THR A 156 -1.40 -18.75 0.43
N ALA A 157 -2.04 -19.90 0.60
CA ALA A 157 -1.34 -21.15 0.88
C ALA A 157 -0.41 -21.58 -0.28
N ASP A 158 -0.82 -21.31 -1.54
CA ASP A 158 0.02 -21.56 -2.70
C ASP A 158 1.23 -20.62 -2.74
N MET A 159 1.05 -19.33 -2.46
CA MET A 159 2.15 -18.36 -2.31
C MET A 159 3.15 -18.81 -1.24
N GLN A 160 2.63 -19.31 -0.11
CA GLN A 160 3.46 -19.81 0.98
C GLN A 160 4.26 -21.06 0.57
N ARG A 161 3.61 -22.03 -0.08
CA ARG A 161 4.26 -23.26 -0.61
C ARG A 161 5.31 -22.95 -1.67
N ALA A 162 5.06 -21.94 -2.51
CA ALA A 162 6.02 -21.48 -3.52
C ALA A 162 7.17 -20.64 -2.92
N GLY A 163 7.14 -20.33 -1.62
CA GLY A 163 8.16 -19.50 -0.95
C GLY A 163 8.16 -18.04 -1.38
N VAL A 164 7.09 -17.57 -2.03
CA VAL A 164 6.99 -16.17 -2.50
C VAL A 164 6.35 -15.25 -1.49
N LEU A 165 5.56 -15.75 -0.55
CA LEU A 165 4.89 -14.93 0.47
C LEU A 165 5.88 -14.41 1.50
N LEU A 166 5.96 -13.08 1.68
CA LEU A 166 6.85 -12.45 2.67
C LEU A 166 6.16 -12.20 4.01
N SER A 167 4.86 -11.94 3.99
CA SER A 167 4.05 -11.75 5.19
C SER A 167 2.61 -12.16 4.92
N PRO A 168 1.86 -12.60 5.94
CA PRO A 168 0.44 -12.88 5.79
C PRO A 168 -0.31 -11.68 5.16
N PRO A 169 -1.32 -11.93 4.31
CA PRO A 169 -2.16 -10.86 3.78
C PRO A 169 -2.79 -10.06 4.91
N GLN A 170 -2.86 -8.75 4.73
CA GLN A 170 -3.46 -7.83 5.70
C GLN A 170 -4.72 -7.22 5.08
N GLY A 171 -5.87 -7.40 5.72
CA GLY A 171 -7.11 -6.75 5.35
C GLY A 171 -7.24 -5.37 6.02
N LEU A 172 -7.82 -4.42 5.29
CA LEU A 172 -8.18 -3.13 5.85
C LEU A 172 -9.65 -3.11 6.24
N ARG A 173 -9.97 -2.54 7.40
CA ARG A 173 -11.36 -2.35 7.80
C ARG A 173 -12.04 -1.33 6.86
N PRO A 174 -13.40 -1.35 6.73
CA PRO A 174 -14.12 -0.48 5.81
C PRO A 174 -13.76 1.00 5.96
N SER A 175 -13.82 1.77 4.87
CA SER A 175 -13.41 3.19 4.84
C SER A 175 -14.22 4.07 5.79
N ARG A 176 -15.44 3.68 6.17
CA ARG A 176 -16.21 4.36 7.21
C ARG A 176 -15.53 4.42 8.58
N GLU A 177 -14.56 3.54 8.82
CA GLU A 177 -13.76 3.53 10.05
C GLU A 177 -12.41 4.25 9.88
N GLY A 178 -12.18 4.77 8.68
CA GLY A 178 -10.98 5.48 8.31
C GLY A 178 -11.07 6.98 8.45
N LYS A 179 -9.92 7.62 8.29
CA LYS A 179 -9.78 9.08 8.26
C LYS A 179 -8.80 9.49 7.16
N ARG A 180 -9.14 10.51 6.38
CA ARG A 180 -8.21 11.19 5.49
C ARG A 180 -7.67 12.45 6.12
N ILE A 181 -6.40 12.70 5.90
CA ILE A 181 -5.71 13.91 6.32
C ILE A 181 -5.03 14.48 5.09
N SER A 182 -5.42 15.68 4.69
CA SER A 182 -4.76 16.43 3.64
C SER A 182 -4.02 17.58 4.29
N VAL A 183 -2.71 17.65 4.10
CA VAL A 183 -1.88 18.76 4.60
C VAL A 183 -1.43 19.58 3.40
N ALA A 184 -1.75 20.87 3.41
CA ALA A 184 -1.31 21.83 2.43
C ALA A 184 -0.81 23.10 3.13
N VAL A 185 0.41 23.54 2.79
CA VAL A 185 1.08 24.69 3.41
C VAL A 185 1.04 24.59 4.94
N GLY A 186 1.32 23.37 5.48
CA GLY A 186 1.33 23.09 6.91
C GLY A 186 -0.04 23.10 7.61
N LYS A 187 -1.15 23.22 6.87
CA LYS A 187 -2.52 23.23 7.43
C LYS A 187 -3.20 21.91 7.19
N PRO A 188 -3.50 21.13 8.24
CA PRO A 188 -4.20 19.85 8.09
C PRO A 188 -5.72 20.06 7.94
N VAL A 189 -6.32 19.32 7.03
CA VAL A 189 -7.76 19.15 6.87
C VAL A 189 -8.10 17.68 7.09
N PHE A 190 -9.10 17.41 7.90
CA PHE A 190 -9.54 16.06 8.26
C PHE A 190 -10.89 15.75 7.61
N ARG A 191 -11.01 14.51 7.12
CA ARG A 191 -12.26 13.98 6.59
C ARG A 191 -12.48 12.57 7.15
N ASP A 192 -13.65 12.36 7.74
CA ASP A 192 -14.09 11.03 8.15
C ASP A 192 -14.64 10.26 6.96
N GLY A 193 -14.46 8.93 6.96
CA GLY A 193 -15.12 8.05 5.99
C GLY A 193 -16.64 7.97 6.22
N PRO A 194 -17.41 7.28 5.35
CA PRO A 194 -16.89 6.47 4.23
C PRO A 194 -16.36 7.31 3.07
N PHE A 195 -15.39 6.76 2.32
CA PHE A 195 -14.83 7.42 1.15
C PHE A 195 -15.48 6.87 -0.12
N ALA A 196 -16.13 7.73 -0.88
CA ALA A 196 -16.78 7.35 -2.13
C ALA A 196 -15.77 7.02 -3.24
N GLU A 197 -14.60 7.64 -3.21
CA GLU A 197 -13.54 7.47 -4.19
C GLU A 197 -12.16 7.81 -3.61
N SER A 198 -11.14 7.32 -4.26
CA SER A 198 -9.74 7.73 -4.06
C SER A 198 -9.07 7.68 -5.42
N LYS A 199 -8.60 8.81 -5.93
CA LYS A 199 -8.06 8.94 -7.29
C LYS A 199 -6.55 9.02 -7.34
N GLU A 200 -5.89 9.43 -6.27
CA GLU A 200 -4.44 9.53 -6.25
C GLU A 200 -3.80 8.17 -5.92
N LEU A 201 -2.76 7.84 -6.67
CA LEU A 201 -1.95 6.63 -6.47
C LEU A 201 -1.30 6.62 -5.09
N ILE A 202 -1.16 5.43 -4.53
CA ILE A 202 -0.45 5.24 -3.26
C ILE A 202 1.06 5.19 -3.54
N ALA A 203 1.81 6.02 -2.82
CA ALA A 203 3.27 6.06 -2.86
C ALA A 203 3.92 5.12 -1.85
N GLY A 204 3.20 4.78 -0.77
CA GLY A 204 3.68 3.90 0.28
C GLY A 204 2.76 3.91 1.48
N PHE A 205 3.16 3.16 2.49
CA PHE A 205 2.41 3.05 3.73
C PHE A 205 3.30 2.82 4.95
N ILE A 206 2.77 3.15 6.11
CA ILE A 206 3.32 2.82 7.43
C ILE A 206 2.22 2.14 8.24
N VAL A 207 2.52 1.03 8.86
CA VAL A 207 1.65 0.40 9.86
C VAL A 207 2.08 0.85 11.24
N LEU A 208 1.18 1.52 11.92
CA LEU A 208 1.36 2.03 13.27
C LEU A 208 0.73 1.07 14.28
N ASP A 209 1.44 0.77 15.37
CA ASP A 209 0.87 0.11 16.55
C ASP A 209 0.63 1.16 17.62
N VAL A 210 -0.61 1.58 17.77
CA VAL A 210 -1.01 2.71 18.61
C VAL A 210 -2.30 2.39 19.38
N PRO A 211 -2.59 3.10 20.48
CA PRO A 211 -3.82 2.86 21.25
C PRO A 211 -5.11 3.06 20.45
N GLY A 212 -5.10 3.96 19.45
CA GLY A 212 -6.26 4.25 18.64
C GLY A 212 -6.00 5.31 17.56
N MET A 213 -7.06 5.70 16.87
CA MET A 213 -7.01 6.68 15.78
C MET A 213 -6.34 8.03 16.17
N PRO A 214 -6.55 8.60 17.38
CA PRO A 214 -5.84 9.83 17.78
C PRO A 214 -4.31 9.69 17.73
N GLY A 215 -3.75 8.58 18.20
CA GLY A 215 -2.32 8.33 18.14
C GLY A 215 -1.82 8.15 16.69
N ALA A 216 -2.62 7.53 15.82
CA ALA A 216 -2.28 7.43 14.40
C ALA A 216 -2.28 8.79 13.70
N ILE A 217 -3.22 9.66 14.02
CA ILE A 217 -3.28 11.03 13.51
C ILE A 217 -2.04 11.82 13.93
N GLU A 218 -1.63 11.71 15.18
CA GLU A 218 -0.42 12.40 15.67
C GLU A 218 0.81 12.00 14.86
N TRP A 219 1.04 10.70 14.64
CA TRP A 219 2.16 10.22 13.83
C TRP A 219 2.03 10.62 12.37
N ALA A 220 0.83 10.61 11.79
CA ALA A 220 0.59 11.07 10.43
C ALA A 220 0.91 12.55 10.25
N LEU A 221 0.56 13.41 11.20
CA LEU A 221 0.92 14.83 11.17
C LEU A 221 2.43 15.04 11.30
N ARG A 222 3.11 14.26 12.11
CA ARG A 222 4.58 14.28 12.19
C ARG A 222 5.23 13.82 10.87
N PHE A 223 4.66 12.83 10.19
CA PHE A 223 5.07 12.43 8.86
C PHE A 223 4.88 13.56 7.85
N ALA A 224 3.73 14.25 7.87
CA ALA A 224 3.48 15.41 7.01
C ALA A 224 4.46 16.56 7.27
N ASN A 225 4.89 16.79 8.51
CA ASN A 225 5.89 17.81 8.81
C ASN A 225 7.27 17.51 8.18
N VAL A 226 7.56 16.25 7.91
CA VAL A 226 8.82 15.83 7.25
C VAL A 226 8.69 15.87 5.73
N ILE A 227 7.57 15.37 5.19
CA ILE A 227 7.41 15.21 3.74
C ILE A 227 6.86 16.48 3.05
N GLY A 228 6.19 17.35 3.81
CA GLY A 228 5.52 18.55 3.29
C GLY A 228 4.05 18.30 2.95
N ASP A 229 3.59 18.94 1.87
CA ASP A 229 2.22 18.80 1.40
C ASP A 229 1.93 17.36 0.99
N VAL A 230 0.93 16.74 1.61
CA VAL A 230 0.62 15.31 1.42
C VAL A 230 -0.84 15.01 1.75
N GLU A 231 -1.42 14.07 1.03
CA GLU A 231 -2.66 13.41 1.44
C GLU A 231 -2.34 12.01 1.99
N MET A 232 -2.99 11.66 3.09
CA MET A 232 -2.86 10.37 3.74
C MET A 232 -4.23 9.80 4.07
N GLU A 233 -4.35 8.48 3.96
CA GLU A 233 -5.52 7.74 4.43
C GLU A 233 -5.12 6.81 5.57
N LEU A 234 -5.77 6.98 6.72
CA LEU A 234 -5.60 6.16 7.91
C LEU A 234 -6.72 5.12 7.97
N ARG A 235 -6.39 3.84 8.08
CA ARG A 235 -7.36 2.74 8.18
C ARG A 235 -6.95 1.76 9.26
N PRO A 236 -7.85 1.34 10.14
CA PRO A 236 -7.58 0.19 10.99
C PRO A 236 -7.36 -1.06 10.14
N LEU A 237 -6.41 -1.90 10.56
CA LEU A 237 -6.23 -3.22 9.98
C LEU A 237 -7.15 -4.23 10.68
N ASP A 238 -7.48 -5.30 9.97
CA ASP A 238 -8.12 -6.43 10.59
C ASP A 238 -7.24 -7.02 11.68
N ALA A 239 -7.85 -7.59 12.70
CA ALA A 239 -7.13 -8.42 13.65
C ALA A 239 -6.46 -9.57 12.88
N ALA A 240 -5.20 -9.86 13.21
CA ALA A 240 -4.57 -11.07 12.71
C ALA A 240 -5.40 -12.30 13.15
N PRO A 241 -5.61 -13.29 12.27
CA PRO A 241 -6.33 -14.51 12.60
C PRO A 241 -5.65 -15.30 13.70
#